data_e81700351921eab6b23a6383655d93d5
#
_entry.id   e81700351921eab6b23a6383655d93d5
#
_cell.length_a   1.000
_cell.length_b   1.000
_cell.length_c   1.000
_cell.angle_alpha   90.00
_cell.angle_beta   90.00
_cell.angle_gamma   90.00
#
_symmetry.space_group_name_H-M   'P 1'
#
loop_
_entity.id
_entity.type
_entity.pdbx_description
1 polymer ?
#
loop_
_entity_poly.entity_id
_entity_poly.type
_entity_poly.pdbx_seq_one_letter_code
_entity_poly.pdbx_strand_id
1 'polypeptide(L)'
;MKIIEIAKKIEKNGGRLYLVGGAVRDHLLGRENHDEDYCVVGIEEKEFQELFPQAIKRGKSFGVYDLEEKEFALARKEIKTGEGHQAFKIETASDITIEEDLKRRDITINAIAKDVLTGEYKDPFGGREDIQKKIIRATTKAFQEDPLRVYRVARFASTLQFKVEMQTLKMMKQIEPELKTISKERIYEELKKALKGISPSLFFITLKQADVLYTHFKEIERLIGAEQPKQYHPEGDAFVHSMEVLDRVAQVTEKEEIRFAALVHDLGKGETPKEEYPHHYGHDKKGIIPIKNMCRHLGLPNKWEKCGITATKEHMIGGIFHQMKPSKQVDFIERVAKSPLGLERNEDHCRSRWKRDSRF
;
A
#
# COMPACT_ATOMS: atom_id res chain seq x y z
N MET A 1 -22.13 9.78 -21.74
CA MET A 1 -22.43 11.21 -21.41
C MET A 1 -21.18 11.87 -20.89
N LYS A 2 -20.86 13.12 -21.25
CA LYS A 2 -19.67 13.80 -20.72
C LYS A 2 -19.89 14.20 -19.26
N ILE A 3 -18.85 14.22 -18.44
CA ILE A 3 -18.95 14.54 -17.01
C ILE A 3 -19.61 15.90 -16.74
N ILE A 4 -19.37 16.89 -17.60
CA ILE A 4 -20.00 18.22 -17.52
C ILE A 4 -21.52 18.15 -17.74
N GLU A 5 -22.00 17.24 -18.59
CA GLU A 5 -23.45 17.07 -18.83
C GLU A 5 -24.11 16.42 -17.63
N ILE A 6 -23.42 15.45 -16.99
CA ILE A 6 -23.85 14.82 -15.73
C ILE A 6 -23.96 15.90 -14.65
N ALA A 7 -22.89 16.68 -14.46
CA ALA A 7 -22.86 17.77 -13.47
C ALA A 7 -23.99 18.81 -13.68
N LYS A 8 -24.23 19.25 -14.91
CA LYS A 8 -25.34 20.16 -15.21
C LYS A 8 -26.70 19.55 -14.93
N LYS A 9 -26.88 18.25 -15.18
CA LYS A 9 -28.13 17.56 -14.88
C LYS A 9 -28.38 17.45 -13.37
N ILE A 10 -27.34 17.20 -12.59
CA ILE A 10 -27.36 17.21 -11.12
C ILE A 10 -27.72 18.62 -10.62
N GLU A 11 -27.02 19.65 -11.11
CA GLU A 11 -27.25 21.06 -10.71
C GLU A 11 -28.67 21.53 -10.97
N LYS A 12 -29.27 21.18 -12.12
CA LYS A 12 -30.67 21.48 -12.44
C LYS A 12 -31.67 20.92 -11.41
N ASN A 13 -31.29 19.88 -10.69
CA ASN A 13 -32.12 19.24 -9.66
C ASN A 13 -31.65 19.60 -8.24
N GLY A 14 -30.95 20.72 -8.08
CA GLY A 14 -30.56 21.25 -6.77
C GLY A 14 -29.30 20.67 -6.17
N GLY A 15 -28.66 19.69 -6.85
CA GLY A 15 -27.43 19.04 -6.37
C GLY A 15 -26.16 19.70 -6.91
N ARG A 16 -25.02 19.13 -6.48
CA ARG A 16 -23.67 19.48 -6.99
C ARG A 16 -22.82 18.24 -7.16
N LEU A 17 -21.90 18.28 -8.12
CA LEU A 17 -20.96 17.21 -8.42
C LEU A 17 -19.53 17.67 -8.15
N TYR A 18 -18.82 16.90 -7.34
CA TYR A 18 -17.43 17.14 -6.99
C TYR A 18 -16.54 15.95 -7.40
N LEU A 19 -15.40 16.24 -8.03
CA LEU A 19 -14.29 15.31 -8.09
C LEU A 19 -13.63 15.26 -6.71
N VAL A 20 -13.30 14.06 -6.19
CA VAL A 20 -12.83 13.89 -4.81
C VAL A 20 -11.67 12.91 -4.67
N GLY A 21 -11.03 12.91 -3.51
CA GLY A 21 -10.11 11.86 -3.11
C GLY A 21 -8.78 11.84 -3.85
N GLY A 22 -8.35 10.65 -4.23
CA GLY A 22 -7.06 10.41 -4.90
C GLY A 22 -6.89 11.18 -6.20
N ALA A 23 -7.96 11.31 -7.00
CA ALA A 23 -7.93 12.02 -8.26
C ALA A 23 -7.59 13.52 -8.09
N VAL A 24 -8.17 14.19 -7.08
CA VAL A 24 -7.87 15.60 -6.79
C VAL A 24 -6.42 15.76 -6.30
N ARG A 25 -5.98 14.88 -5.38
CA ARG A 25 -4.59 14.88 -4.90
C ARG A 25 -3.60 14.70 -6.05
N ASP A 26 -3.81 13.71 -6.91
CA ASP A 26 -2.88 13.38 -7.99
C ASP A 26 -2.86 14.49 -9.05
N HIS A 27 -4.01 15.12 -9.34
CA HIS A 27 -4.07 16.32 -10.17
C HIS A 27 -3.24 17.48 -9.57
N LEU A 28 -3.34 17.73 -8.25
CA LEU A 28 -2.55 18.76 -7.57
C LEU A 28 -1.04 18.43 -7.53
N LEU A 29 -0.67 17.15 -7.61
CA LEU A 29 0.71 16.67 -7.71
C LEU A 29 1.23 16.64 -9.16
N GLY A 30 0.42 16.97 -10.16
CA GLY A 30 0.77 16.86 -11.57
C GLY A 30 0.96 15.40 -12.05
N ARG A 31 0.29 14.45 -11.40
CA ARG A 31 0.31 13.02 -11.75
C ARG A 31 -0.93 12.68 -12.58
N GLU A 32 -0.77 11.85 -13.60
CA GLU A 32 -1.90 11.26 -14.30
C GLU A 32 -2.63 10.28 -13.37
N ASN A 33 -3.95 10.40 -13.32
CA ASN A 33 -4.82 9.48 -12.58
C ASN A 33 -6.04 9.18 -13.46
N HIS A 34 -6.29 7.90 -13.70
CA HIS A 34 -7.43 7.42 -14.49
C HIS A 34 -8.62 7.01 -13.61
N ASP A 35 -8.41 6.85 -12.30
CA ASP A 35 -9.46 6.49 -11.34
C ASP A 35 -10.08 7.79 -10.76
N GLU A 36 -11.11 8.30 -11.44
CA GLU A 36 -11.84 9.49 -11.02
C GLU A 36 -13.07 9.11 -10.19
N ASP A 37 -13.03 9.47 -8.89
CA ASP A 37 -14.14 9.31 -7.96
C ASP A 37 -14.93 10.62 -7.84
N TYR A 38 -16.24 10.53 -7.92
CA TYR A 38 -17.13 11.68 -7.83
C TYR A 38 -18.04 11.59 -6.60
N CYS A 39 -18.24 12.72 -5.94
CA CYS A 39 -19.20 12.88 -4.84
C CYS A 39 -20.38 13.74 -5.30
N VAL A 40 -21.59 13.22 -5.14
CA VAL A 40 -22.84 13.89 -5.42
C VAL A 40 -23.45 14.40 -4.12
N VAL A 41 -23.77 15.68 -4.07
CA VAL A 41 -24.34 16.37 -2.90
C VAL A 41 -25.68 16.97 -3.30
N GLY A 42 -26.63 17.07 -2.38
CA GLY A 42 -27.87 17.82 -2.56
C GLY A 42 -28.99 17.07 -3.26
N ILE A 43 -28.83 15.78 -3.57
CA ILE A 43 -29.88 14.92 -4.14
C ILE A 43 -30.00 13.61 -3.36
N GLU A 44 -31.23 13.12 -3.25
CA GLU A 44 -31.55 11.83 -2.65
C GLU A 44 -31.17 10.66 -3.58
N GLU A 45 -30.95 9.48 -3.00
CA GLU A 45 -30.59 8.28 -3.78
C GLU A 45 -31.62 7.93 -4.85
N LYS A 46 -32.91 8.02 -4.50
CA LYS A 46 -34.00 7.76 -5.45
C LYS A 46 -33.99 8.72 -6.61
N GLU A 47 -33.80 10.00 -6.34
CA GLU A 47 -33.72 11.05 -7.34
C GLU A 47 -32.51 10.85 -8.27
N PHE A 48 -31.33 10.48 -7.72
CA PHE A 48 -30.16 10.14 -8.52
C PHE A 48 -30.45 8.98 -9.49
N GLN A 49 -31.15 7.94 -9.03
CA GLN A 49 -31.54 6.79 -9.88
C GLN A 49 -32.54 7.18 -10.96
N GLU A 50 -33.49 8.07 -10.67
CA GLU A 50 -34.46 8.59 -11.67
C GLU A 50 -33.75 9.45 -12.71
N LEU A 51 -32.75 10.24 -12.32
CA LEU A 51 -31.93 11.04 -13.21
C LEU A 51 -31.03 10.19 -14.10
N PHE A 52 -30.49 9.09 -13.57
CA PHE A 52 -29.53 8.23 -14.25
C PHE A 52 -29.95 6.76 -14.17
N PRO A 53 -31.03 6.35 -14.89
CA PRO A 53 -31.52 4.97 -14.82
C PRO A 53 -30.51 3.94 -15.33
N GLN A 54 -29.50 4.34 -16.10
CA GLN A 54 -28.41 3.49 -16.59
C GLN A 54 -27.27 3.33 -15.55
N ALA A 55 -27.30 4.06 -14.43
CA ALA A 55 -26.28 3.92 -13.39
C ALA A 55 -26.44 2.58 -12.66
N ILE A 56 -25.34 1.85 -12.51
CA ILE A 56 -25.33 0.53 -11.88
C ILE A 56 -24.90 0.67 -10.42
N LYS A 57 -25.79 0.34 -9.48
CA LYS A 57 -25.48 0.39 -8.05
C LYS A 57 -24.46 -0.68 -7.68
N ARG A 58 -23.34 -0.28 -7.05
CA ARG A 58 -22.34 -1.16 -6.46
C ARG A 58 -22.66 -1.48 -5.00
N GLY A 59 -22.77 -2.79 -4.70
CA GLY A 59 -22.99 -3.26 -3.32
C GLY A 59 -24.41 -3.02 -2.79
N LYS A 60 -24.69 -3.59 -1.61
CA LYS A 60 -26.04 -3.56 -1.00
C LYS A 60 -26.28 -2.38 -0.05
N SER A 61 -25.22 -1.71 0.41
CA SER A 61 -25.30 -0.83 1.59
C SER A 61 -24.93 0.63 1.36
N PHE A 62 -24.40 1.01 0.18
CA PHE A 62 -23.87 2.35 -0.03
C PHE A 62 -24.40 2.92 -1.34
N GLY A 63 -24.77 4.19 -1.36
CA GLY A 63 -25.14 4.93 -2.56
C GLY A 63 -23.92 5.18 -3.48
N VAL A 64 -23.28 4.09 -3.94
CA VAL A 64 -22.18 4.13 -4.91
C VAL A 64 -22.65 3.52 -6.21
N TYR A 65 -22.39 4.24 -7.31
CA TYR A 65 -22.88 3.91 -8.64
C TYR A 65 -21.76 3.96 -9.67
N ASP A 66 -21.78 3.02 -10.60
CA ASP A 66 -21.02 3.09 -11.83
C ASP A 66 -21.87 3.76 -12.90
N LEU A 67 -21.34 4.84 -13.46
CA LEU A 67 -21.95 5.56 -14.59
C LEU A 67 -20.84 6.01 -15.53
N GLU A 68 -20.92 5.61 -16.82
CA GLU A 68 -19.92 5.98 -17.84
C GLU A 68 -18.49 5.63 -17.42
N GLU A 69 -18.27 4.41 -16.87
CA GLU A 69 -16.98 3.90 -16.41
C GLU A 69 -16.33 4.69 -15.25
N LYS A 70 -17.13 5.50 -14.54
CA LYS A 70 -16.71 6.32 -13.40
C LYS A 70 -17.54 6.01 -12.17
N GLU A 71 -16.93 6.17 -11.00
CA GLU A 71 -17.58 5.93 -9.71
C GLU A 71 -18.23 7.22 -9.18
N PHE A 72 -19.52 7.13 -8.83
CA PHE A 72 -20.29 8.20 -8.21
C PHE A 72 -20.79 7.75 -6.85
N ALA A 73 -20.41 8.47 -5.81
CA ALA A 73 -20.89 8.24 -4.45
C ALA A 73 -21.79 9.39 -4.01
N LEU A 74 -22.94 9.09 -3.44
CA LEU A 74 -23.73 10.11 -2.74
C LEU A 74 -23.01 10.51 -1.45
N ALA A 75 -23.06 11.82 -1.12
CA ALA A 75 -22.51 12.33 0.12
C ALA A 75 -23.11 11.58 1.32
N ARG A 76 -22.28 11.23 2.31
CA ARG A 76 -22.71 10.42 3.43
C ARG A 76 -22.03 10.78 4.73
N LYS A 77 -22.70 10.48 5.83
CA LYS A 77 -22.15 10.44 7.18
C LYS A 77 -21.95 8.98 7.59
N GLU A 78 -20.83 8.70 8.22
CA GLU A 78 -20.54 7.39 8.84
C GLU A 78 -20.61 7.57 10.36
N ILE A 79 -21.46 6.78 11.02
CA ILE A 79 -21.64 6.82 12.47
C ILE A 79 -21.17 5.47 13.02
N LYS A 80 -20.10 5.47 13.82
CA LYS A 80 -19.59 4.26 14.46
C LYS A 80 -20.61 3.73 15.47
N THR A 81 -21.06 2.47 15.33
CA THR A 81 -22.05 1.81 16.19
C THR A 81 -21.45 0.68 17.02
N GLY A 82 -20.15 0.37 16.88
CA GLY A 82 -19.45 -0.71 17.59
C GLY A 82 -17.96 -0.76 17.23
N GLU A 83 -17.30 -1.89 17.52
CA GLU A 83 -15.88 -2.11 17.18
C GLU A 83 -15.71 -2.70 15.78
N GLY A 84 -14.63 -2.31 15.11
CA GLY A 84 -14.25 -2.79 13.78
C GLY A 84 -15.00 -2.11 12.63
N HIS A 85 -14.57 -2.43 11.38
CA HIS A 85 -15.01 -1.74 10.17
C HIS A 85 -16.45 -2.06 9.70
N GLN A 86 -17.13 -3.04 10.29
CA GLN A 86 -18.52 -3.38 9.96
C GLN A 86 -19.54 -2.68 10.90
N ALA A 87 -19.05 -2.03 11.94
CA ALA A 87 -19.88 -1.40 12.94
C ALA A 87 -20.14 0.08 12.62
N PHE A 88 -20.59 0.37 11.38
CA PHE A 88 -20.99 1.71 10.95
C PHE A 88 -22.44 1.72 10.49
N LYS A 89 -23.19 2.69 10.98
CA LYS A 89 -24.43 3.13 10.34
C LYS A 89 -24.06 4.21 9.33
N ILE A 90 -24.43 3.99 8.08
CA ILE A 90 -24.23 4.95 7.00
C ILE A 90 -25.56 5.63 6.76
N GLU A 91 -25.53 6.94 6.75
CA GLU A 91 -26.67 7.78 6.42
C GLU A 91 -26.33 8.60 5.18
N THR A 92 -27.14 8.46 4.13
CA THR A 92 -27.16 9.34 2.98
C THR A 92 -28.37 10.22 3.04
N ALA A 93 -28.21 11.52 2.90
CA ALA A 93 -29.31 12.47 2.90
C ALA A 93 -28.92 13.68 2.04
N SER A 94 -29.89 14.35 1.46
CA SER A 94 -29.66 15.51 0.59
C SER A 94 -29.11 16.74 1.31
N ASP A 95 -29.23 16.80 2.64
CA ASP A 95 -28.70 17.88 3.48
C ASP A 95 -27.22 17.70 3.87
N ILE A 96 -26.60 16.56 3.53
CA ILE A 96 -25.19 16.30 3.82
C ILE A 96 -24.32 17.13 2.88
N THR A 97 -23.47 17.99 3.46
CA THR A 97 -22.56 18.85 2.73
C THR A 97 -21.30 18.11 2.26
N ILE A 98 -20.60 18.69 1.29
CA ILE A 98 -19.31 18.12 0.84
C ILE A 98 -18.27 18.14 1.97
N GLU A 99 -18.28 19.16 2.84
CA GLU A 99 -17.40 19.29 3.99
C GLU A 99 -17.62 18.16 5.00
N GLU A 100 -18.87 17.73 5.20
CA GLU A 100 -19.21 16.59 6.05
C GLU A 100 -18.72 15.25 5.46
N ASP A 101 -18.85 15.06 4.13
CA ASP A 101 -18.28 13.88 3.47
C ASP A 101 -16.75 13.87 3.55
N LEU A 102 -16.10 15.02 3.35
CA LEU A 102 -14.65 15.11 3.47
C LEU A 102 -14.14 14.85 4.88
N LYS A 103 -14.90 15.20 5.92
CA LYS A 103 -14.54 15.03 7.34
C LYS A 103 -14.29 13.58 7.74
N ARG A 104 -15.04 12.63 7.14
CA ARG A 104 -14.91 11.19 7.44
C ARG A 104 -13.74 10.50 6.73
N ARG A 105 -13.04 11.20 5.81
CA ARG A 105 -11.92 10.62 5.05
C ARG A 105 -10.69 10.41 5.92
N ASP A 106 -9.79 9.55 5.45
CA ASP A 106 -8.61 9.09 6.19
C ASP A 106 -7.59 10.19 6.46
N ILE A 107 -7.15 10.89 5.39
CA ILE A 107 -6.07 11.87 5.46
C ILE A 107 -6.45 13.16 4.71
N THR A 108 -5.90 14.29 5.15
CA THR A 108 -6.19 15.64 4.63
C THR A 108 -5.99 15.74 3.12
N ILE A 109 -4.92 15.15 2.59
CA ILE A 109 -4.59 15.18 1.16
C ILE A 109 -5.57 14.39 0.28
N ASN A 110 -6.41 13.53 0.87
CA ASN A 110 -7.52 12.84 0.22
C ASN A 110 -8.88 13.47 0.56
N ALA A 111 -8.91 14.48 1.44
CA ALA A 111 -10.10 15.18 1.89
C ALA A 111 -10.23 16.55 1.20
N ILE A 112 -9.94 16.60 -0.10
CA ILE A 112 -10.08 17.75 -0.96
C ILE A 112 -11.13 17.41 -2.03
N ALA A 113 -12.01 18.34 -2.34
CA ALA A 113 -12.97 18.23 -3.44
C ALA A 113 -12.78 19.36 -4.45
N LYS A 114 -13.08 19.09 -5.73
CA LYS A 114 -13.09 20.08 -6.80
C LYS A 114 -14.45 20.07 -7.46
N ASP A 115 -15.16 21.18 -7.43
CA ASP A 115 -16.44 21.34 -8.14
C ASP A 115 -16.23 21.16 -9.64
N VAL A 116 -17.03 20.30 -10.26
CA VAL A 116 -16.87 19.91 -11.67
C VAL A 116 -17.25 21.05 -12.62
N LEU A 117 -18.20 21.92 -12.24
CA LEU A 117 -18.68 23.01 -13.10
C LEU A 117 -17.87 24.29 -12.91
N THR A 118 -17.57 24.66 -11.67
CA THR A 118 -16.89 25.92 -11.35
C THR A 118 -15.37 25.76 -11.29
N GLY A 119 -14.86 24.55 -11.06
CA GLY A 119 -13.44 24.29 -10.82
C GLY A 119 -12.95 24.72 -9.44
N GLU A 120 -13.84 25.22 -8.57
CA GLU A 120 -13.51 25.68 -7.22
C GLU A 120 -13.12 24.50 -6.33
N TYR A 121 -12.08 24.68 -5.51
CA TYR A 121 -11.65 23.67 -4.53
C TYR A 121 -12.32 23.89 -3.17
N LYS A 122 -12.79 22.80 -2.57
CA LYS A 122 -13.21 22.70 -1.16
C LYS A 122 -12.15 21.92 -0.40
N ASP A 123 -11.47 22.60 0.52
CA ASP A 123 -10.34 22.07 1.29
C ASP A 123 -10.42 22.50 2.77
N PRO A 124 -11.44 22.00 3.51
CA PRO A 124 -11.68 22.45 4.88
C PRO A 124 -10.61 21.98 5.88
N PHE A 125 -9.75 21.03 5.48
CA PHE A 125 -8.75 20.40 6.36
C PHE A 125 -7.30 20.73 5.99
N GLY A 126 -7.05 21.63 5.03
CA GLY A 126 -5.72 22.09 4.64
C GLY A 126 -4.91 21.05 3.85
N GLY A 127 -5.59 20.15 3.13
CA GLY A 127 -4.93 19.11 2.35
C GLY A 127 -4.00 19.66 1.26
N ARG A 128 -4.31 20.81 0.66
CA ARG A 128 -3.46 21.45 -0.34
C ARG A 128 -2.14 21.93 0.25
N GLU A 129 -2.17 22.47 1.47
CA GLU A 129 -0.96 22.86 2.21
C GLU A 129 -0.13 21.62 2.59
N ASP A 130 -0.78 20.55 3.05
CA ASP A 130 -0.11 19.29 3.38
C ASP A 130 0.53 18.63 2.13
N ILE A 131 -0.09 18.74 0.93
CA ILE A 131 0.52 18.32 -0.33
C ILE A 131 1.82 19.10 -0.59
N GLN A 132 1.81 20.43 -0.45
CA GLN A 132 2.98 21.28 -0.67
C GLN A 132 4.11 20.94 0.33
N LYS A 133 3.77 20.70 1.59
CA LYS A 133 4.70 20.32 2.65
C LYS A 133 5.12 18.86 2.62
N LYS A 134 4.52 18.04 1.76
CA LYS A 134 4.72 16.59 1.70
C LYS A 134 4.44 15.90 3.04
N ILE A 135 3.30 16.21 3.64
CA ILE A 135 2.85 15.68 4.94
C ILE A 135 1.61 14.79 4.74
N ILE A 136 1.59 13.67 5.45
CA ILE A 136 0.40 12.85 5.64
C ILE A 136 -0.14 13.15 7.04
N ARG A 137 -1.35 13.68 7.08
CA ARG A 137 -2.06 14.07 8.30
C ARG A 137 -3.45 13.42 8.34
N ALA A 138 -3.85 12.88 9.48
CA ALA A 138 -5.22 12.42 9.71
C ALA A 138 -6.20 13.59 9.58
N THR A 139 -7.32 13.38 8.89
CA THR A 139 -8.30 14.45 8.63
C THR A 139 -8.91 14.97 9.93
N THR A 140 -9.45 14.07 10.76
CA THR A 140 -10.08 14.38 12.05
C THR A 140 -9.96 13.20 13.00
N LYS A 141 -10.60 13.27 14.17
CA LYS A 141 -10.74 12.11 15.07
C LYS A 141 -11.49 10.93 14.44
N ALA A 142 -12.29 11.16 13.38
CA ALA A 142 -12.91 10.11 12.58
C ALA A 142 -11.88 9.14 11.98
N PHE A 143 -10.61 9.53 11.86
CA PHE A 143 -9.51 8.64 11.49
C PHE A 143 -9.50 7.34 12.31
N GLN A 144 -9.83 7.42 13.59
CA GLN A 144 -9.84 6.28 14.52
C GLN A 144 -11.03 5.34 14.34
N GLU A 145 -11.97 5.66 13.48
CA GLU A 145 -13.16 4.85 13.26
C GLU A 145 -12.90 3.57 12.44
N ASP A 146 -11.97 3.60 11.48
CA ASP A 146 -11.59 2.42 10.70
C ASP A 146 -10.10 2.06 10.93
N PRO A 147 -9.80 0.93 11.59
CA PRO A 147 -8.42 0.52 11.88
C PRO A 147 -7.58 0.28 10.62
N LEU A 148 -8.18 -0.01 9.45
CA LEU A 148 -7.44 -0.15 8.20
C LEU A 148 -6.69 1.13 7.80
N ARG A 149 -7.15 2.28 8.26
CA ARG A 149 -6.50 3.58 7.96
C ARG A 149 -5.05 3.64 8.43
N VAL A 150 -4.67 2.85 9.44
CA VAL A 150 -3.27 2.69 9.86
C VAL A 150 -2.40 2.17 8.71
N TYR A 151 -2.83 1.10 8.03
CA TYR A 151 -2.10 0.54 6.89
C TYR A 151 -2.21 1.42 5.65
N ARG A 152 -3.33 2.12 5.46
CA ARG A 152 -3.50 3.10 4.38
C ARG A 152 -2.51 4.26 4.52
N VAL A 153 -2.32 4.82 5.73
CA VAL A 153 -1.31 5.86 6.01
C VAL A 153 0.10 5.35 5.67
N ALA A 154 0.46 4.17 6.16
CA ALA A 154 1.75 3.57 5.87
C ALA A 154 1.96 3.35 4.35
N ARG A 155 0.92 2.89 3.63
CA ARG A 155 0.93 2.77 2.18
C ARG A 155 1.10 4.13 1.49
N PHE A 156 0.40 5.16 1.93
CA PHE A 156 0.58 6.49 1.34
C PHE A 156 1.99 7.03 1.56
N ALA A 157 2.62 6.75 2.71
CA ALA A 157 4.02 7.09 2.92
C ALA A 157 4.92 6.41 1.87
N SER A 158 4.70 5.12 1.56
CA SER A 158 5.48 4.37 0.56
C SER A 158 5.25 4.84 -0.88
N THR A 159 4.02 5.25 -1.23
CA THR A 159 3.65 5.62 -2.61
C THR A 159 3.89 7.08 -2.92
N LEU A 160 3.79 7.97 -1.94
CA LEU A 160 3.94 9.42 -2.11
C LEU A 160 5.30 9.94 -1.63
N GLN A 161 6.04 9.17 -0.81
CA GLN A 161 7.26 9.58 -0.12
C GLN A 161 7.04 10.81 0.78
N PHE A 162 5.85 10.89 1.40
CA PHE A 162 5.49 11.96 2.32
C PHE A 162 5.77 11.53 3.77
N LYS A 163 6.11 12.49 4.62
CA LYS A 163 6.30 12.25 6.05
C LYS A 163 4.95 12.19 6.77
N VAL A 164 4.81 11.23 7.68
CA VAL A 164 3.61 11.16 8.52
C VAL A 164 3.77 12.11 9.70
N GLU A 165 2.75 12.92 9.96
CA GLU A 165 2.73 13.86 11.07
C GLU A 165 2.69 13.11 12.41
N MET A 166 3.36 13.66 13.43
CA MET A 166 3.52 13.03 14.74
C MET A 166 2.17 12.74 15.43
N GLN A 167 1.19 13.65 15.33
CA GLN A 167 -0.13 13.42 15.91
C GLN A 167 -0.88 12.29 15.23
N THR A 168 -0.70 12.14 13.91
CA THR A 168 -1.25 11.02 13.14
C THR A 168 -0.63 9.69 13.59
N LEU A 169 0.70 9.63 13.81
CA LEU A 169 1.37 8.44 14.37
C LEU A 169 0.81 8.07 15.75
N LYS A 170 0.56 9.06 16.62
CA LYS A 170 -0.08 8.81 17.92
C LYS A 170 -1.51 8.27 17.78
N MET A 171 -2.30 8.78 16.83
CA MET A 171 -3.64 8.25 16.55
C MET A 171 -3.57 6.82 16.03
N MET A 172 -2.59 6.47 15.18
CA MET A 172 -2.36 5.09 14.73
C MET A 172 -2.09 4.16 15.91
N LYS A 173 -1.25 4.58 16.88
CA LYS A 173 -1.00 3.78 18.10
C LYS A 173 -2.24 3.57 18.93
N GLN A 174 -3.08 4.59 19.08
CA GLN A 174 -4.33 4.49 19.85
C GLN A 174 -5.32 3.46 19.29
N ILE A 175 -5.26 3.19 17.97
CA ILE A 175 -6.13 2.20 17.30
C ILE A 175 -5.52 0.78 17.35
N GLU A 176 -4.28 0.62 17.81
CA GLU A 176 -3.55 -0.66 17.78
C GLU A 176 -4.37 -1.86 18.28
N PRO A 177 -5.16 -1.77 19.38
CA PRO A 177 -5.97 -2.89 19.84
C PRO A 177 -7.01 -3.38 18.81
N GLU A 178 -7.53 -2.48 17.97
CA GLU A 178 -8.52 -2.81 16.95
C GLU A 178 -7.89 -3.39 15.66
N LEU A 179 -6.57 -3.28 15.45
CA LEU A 179 -5.91 -3.79 14.23
C LEU A 179 -6.15 -5.29 14.01
N LYS A 180 -6.28 -6.06 15.11
CA LYS A 180 -6.54 -7.51 15.06
C LYS A 180 -7.91 -7.86 14.47
N THR A 181 -8.83 -6.89 14.35
CA THR A 181 -10.16 -7.09 13.75
C THR A 181 -10.13 -7.00 12.22
N ILE A 182 -9.03 -6.53 11.64
CA ILE A 182 -8.91 -6.36 10.19
C ILE A 182 -8.70 -7.74 9.54
N SER A 183 -9.47 -8.02 8.49
CA SER A 183 -9.27 -9.26 7.73
C SER A 183 -7.91 -9.26 7.02
N LYS A 184 -7.31 -10.43 6.93
CA LYS A 184 -6.00 -10.62 6.29
C LYS A 184 -5.99 -10.19 4.82
N GLU A 185 -7.12 -10.33 4.12
CA GLU A 185 -7.29 -9.91 2.73
C GLU A 185 -7.14 -8.38 2.60
N ARG A 186 -7.73 -7.61 3.53
CA ARG A 186 -7.60 -6.14 3.53
C ARG A 186 -6.16 -5.70 3.84
N ILE A 187 -5.48 -6.39 4.75
CA ILE A 187 -4.07 -6.11 5.06
C ILE A 187 -3.19 -6.44 3.85
N TYR A 188 -3.43 -7.60 3.22
CA TYR A 188 -2.72 -8.02 2.01
C TYR A 188 -2.85 -6.99 0.87
N GLU A 189 -4.06 -6.46 0.63
CA GLU A 189 -4.26 -5.46 -0.42
C GLU A 189 -3.50 -4.15 -0.15
N GLU A 190 -3.43 -3.69 1.12
CA GLU A 190 -2.63 -2.51 1.45
C GLU A 190 -1.12 -2.80 1.34
N LEU A 191 -0.65 -3.96 1.80
CA LEU A 191 0.74 -4.41 1.64
C LEU A 191 1.13 -4.50 0.16
N LYS A 192 0.29 -5.13 -0.67
CA LYS A 192 0.52 -5.26 -2.11
C LYS A 192 0.67 -3.89 -2.78
N LYS A 193 -0.22 -2.95 -2.47
CA LYS A 193 -0.14 -1.57 -2.97
C LYS A 193 1.11 -0.84 -2.45
N ALA A 194 1.50 -1.08 -1.19
CA ALA A 194 2.70 -0.50 -0.61
C ALA A 194 3.98 -1.02 -1.28
N LEU A 195 4.04 -2.32 -1.56
CA LEU A 195 5.16 -2.92 -2.30
C LEU A 195 5.31 -2.38 -3.72
N LYS A 196 4.22 -1.93 -4.36
CA LYS A 196 4.27 -1.22 -5.65
C LYS A 196 4.74 0.24 -5.53
N GLY A 197 4.81 0.77 -4.33
CA GLY A 197 5.22 2.14 -4.07
C GLY A 197 6.64 2.45 -4.53
N ILE A 198 6.97 3.75 -4.56
CA ILE A 198 8.31 4.25 -4.94
C ILE A 198 9.35 3.87 -3.89
N SER A 199 8.97 3.96 -2.61
CA SER A 199 9.81 3.60 -1.47
C SER A 199 9.04 2.67 -0.53
N PRO A 200 8.93 1.37 -0.87
CA PRO A 200 8.12 0.42 -0.11
C PRO A 200 8.58 0.23 1.34
N SER A 201 9.84 0.52 1.65
CA SER A 201 10.37 0.51 3.02
C SER A 201 9.61 1.45 3.96
N LEU A 202 9.12 2.59 3.45
CA LEU A 202 8.39 3.59 4.25
C LEU A 202 7.09 3.03 4.84
N PHE A 203 6.52 1.98 4.27
CA PHE A 203 5.39 1.28 4.86
C PHE A 203 5.76 0.72 6.25
N PHE A 204 6.85 -0.05 6.32
CA PHE A 204 7.31 -0.69 7.56
C PHE A 204 7.90 0.31 8.52
N ILE A 205 8.66 1.29 8.02
CA ILE A 205 9.22 2.39 8.82
C ILE A 205 8.11 3.19 9.50
N THR A 206 7.02 3.49 8.78
CA THR A 206 5.86 4.21 9.34
C THR A 206 5.16 3.40 10.43
N LEU A 207 4.94 2.09 10.21
CA LEU A 207 4.34 1.21 11.21
C LEU A 207 5.23 1.09 12.46
N LYS A 208 6.57 1.03 12.28
CA LYS A 208 7.54 1.07 13.37
C LYS A 208 7.47 2.39 14.14
N GLN A 209 7.44 3.53 13.45
CA GLN A 209 7.33 4.87 14.08
C GLN A 209 6.05 5.04 14.87
N ALA A 210 4.96 4.43 14.42
CA ALA A 210 3.68 4.42 15.13
C ALA A 210 3.61 3.35 16.24
N ASP A 211 4.66 2.55 16.42
CA ASP A 211 4.72 1.43 17.39
C ASP A 211 3.55 0.42 17.22
N VAL A 212 3.27 0.05 15.95
CA VAL A 212 2.21 -0.90 15.57
C VAL A 212 2.68 -2.00 14.61
N LEU A 213 3.98 -2.03 14.28
CA LEU A 213 4.55 -3.01 13.34
C LEU A 213 4.34 -4.45 13.83
N TYR A 214 4.50 -4.68 15.11
CA TYR A 214 4.38 -6.00 15.75
C TYR A 214 3.05 -6.69 15.48
N THR A 215 1.95 -5.95 15.38
CA THR A 215 0.60 -6.53 15.34
C THR A 215 0.42 -7.53 14.20
N HIS A 216 0.92 -7.20 13.00
CA HIS A 216 0.82 -8.08 11.83
C HIS A 216 2.16 -8.42 11.15
N PHE A 217 3.25 -7.75 11.54
CA PHE A 217 4.56 -7.92 10.93
C PHE A 217 5.65 -8.21 11.96
N LYS A 218 5.31 -9.05 12.96
CA LYS A 218 6.21 -9.42 14.06
C LYS A 218 7.53 -10.04 13.60
N GLU A 219 7.51 -10.74 12.45
CA GLU A 219 8.71 -11.33 11.86
C GLU A 219 9.68 -10.25 11.36
N ILE A 220 9.15 -9.16 10.81
CA ILE A 220 9.94 -7.99 10.39
C ILE A 220 10.43 -7.21 11.60
N GLU A 221 9.60 -7.05 12.64
CA GLU A 221 9.96 -6.32 13.85
C GLU A 221 11.13 -6.97 14.59
N ARG A 222 11.22 -8.31 14.60
CA ARG A 222 12.34 -9.05 15.20
C ARG A 222 13.72 -8.73 14.61
N LEU A 223 13.76 -8.12 13.43
CA LEU A 223 15.01 -7.63 12.84
C LEU A 223 15.52 -6.35 13.50
N ILE A 224 14.67 -5.63 14.24
CA ILE A 224 15.05 -4.38 14.90
C ILE A 224 16.01 -4.70 16.06
N GLY A 225 17.20 -4.09 16.02
CA GLY A 225 18.25 -4.33 17.00
C GLY A 225 19.02 -5.64 16.78
N ALA A 226 18.78 -6.38 15.69
CA ALA A 226 19.63 -7.50 15.30
C ALA A 226 20.90 -6.92 14.66
N GLU A 227 21.94 -6.73 15.49
CA GLU A 227 23.22 -6.14 15.08
C GLU A 227 23.96 -7.03 14.09
N GLN A 228 24.59 -6.41 13.09
CA GLN A 228 25.35 -7.09 12.02
C GLN A 228 26.82 -6.63 12.01
N PRO A 229 27.74 -7.45 11.46
CA PRO A 229 29.15 -7.05 11.35
C PRO A 229 29.28 -5.82 10.45
N LYS A 230 29.75 -4.69 10.99
CA LYS A 230 29.90 -3.41 10.28
C LYS A 230 30.80 -3.48 9.05
N GLN A 231 31.72 -4.46 9.01
CA GLN A 231 32.59 -4.69 7.87
C GLN A 231 31.82 -5.04 6.58
N TYR A 232 30.70 -5.75 6.71
CA TYR A 232 29.86 -6.20 5.58
C TYR A 232 28.54 -5.44 5.50
N HIS A 233 28.10 -4.91 6.63
CA HIS A 233 26.82 -4.24 6.82
C HIS A 233 27.05 -2.92 7.57
N PRO A 234 27.50 -1.85 6.87
CA PRO A 234 27.80 -0.56 7.49
C PRO A 234 26.58 0.07 8.17
N GLU A 235 25.37 -0.25 7.72
CA GLU A 235 24.08 0.11 8.34
C GLU A 235 23.88 -0.50 9.73
N GLY A 236 24.55 -1.61 10.04
CA GLY A 236 24.70 -2.20 11.37
C GLY A 236 23.47 -2.92 11.94
N ASP A 237 22.28 -2.76 11.38
CA ASP A 237 21.00 -3.29 11.88
C ASP A 237 20.26 -4.04 10.77
N ALA A 238 19.78 -5.27 11.06
CA ALA A 238 19.16 -6.11 10.03
C ALA A 238 17.82 -5.56 9.52
N PHE A 239 17.07 -4.81 10.33
CA PHE A 239 15.87 -4.13 9.87
C PHE A 239 16.23 -3.03 8.85
N VAL A 240 17.22 -2.19 9.19
CA VAL A 240 17.69 -1.12 8.28
C VAL A 240 18.17 -1.73 6.97
N HIS A 241 18.99 -2.81 7.04
CA HIS A 241 19.45 -3.55 5.86
C HIS A 241 18.29 -4.01 4.98
N SER A 242 17.30 -4.69 5.58
CA SER A 242 16.14 -5.19 4.82
C SER A 242 15.33 -4.07 4.17
N MET A 243 15.21 -2.91 4.82
CA MET A 243 14.54 -1.74 4.25
C MET A 243 15.31 -1.16 3.05
N GLU A 244 16.65 -1.06 3.15
CA GLU A 244 17.49 -0.60 2.05
C GLU A 244 17.46 -1.56 0.85
N VAL A 245 17.57 -2.87 1.11
CA VAL A 245 17.49 -3.89 0.05
C VAL A 245 16.14 -3.84 -0.66
N LEU A 246 15.05 -3.70 0.10
CA LEU A 246 13.71 -3.56 -0.46
C LEU A 246 13.60 -2.36 -1.40
N ASP A 247 14.08 -1.18 -1.00
CA ASP A 247 14.02 0.03 -1.83
C ASP A 247 14.94 -0.07 -3.05
N ARG A 248 16.12 -0.70 -2.94
CA ARG A 248 17.01 -0.97 -4.10
C ARG A 248 16.35 -1.89 -5.12
N VAL A 249 15.69 -2.96 -4.66
CA VAL A 249 14.96 -3.88 -5.54
C VAL A 249 13.75 -3.20 -6.17
N ALA A 250 13.11 -2.27 -5.47
CA ALA A 250 11.99 -1.50 -6.02
C ALA A 250 12.40 -0.61 -7.22
N GLN A 251 13.67 -0.22 -7.32
CA GLN A 251 14.20 0.53 -8.47
C GLN A 251 14.41 -0.32 -9.71
N VAL A 252 14.50 -1.65 -9.59
CA VAL A 252 14.83 -2.55 -10.71
C VAL A 252 13.66 -3.42 -11.16
N THR A 253 12.61 -3.56 -10.36
CA THR A 253 11.44 -4.38 -10.72
C THR A 253 10.16 -3.87 -10.06
N GLU A 254 9.03 -4.02 -10.76
CA GLU A 254 7.68 -3.75 -10.23
C GLU A 254 6.99 -5.01 -9.71
N LYS A 255 7.61 -6.21 -9.85
CA LYS A 255 7.02 -7.47 -9.42
C LYS A 255 6.96 -7.55 -7.89
N GLU A 256 5.76 -7.57 -7.34
CA GLU A 256 5.53 -7.53 -5.89
C GLU A 256 6.16 -8.73 -5.17
N GLU A 257 6.10 -9.93 -5.78
CA GLU A 257 6.70 -11.14 -5.22
C GLU A 257 8.22 -11.06 -5.10
N ILE A 258 8.89 -10.32 -5.99
CA ILE A 258 10.34 -10.12 -5.93
C ILE A 258 10.69 -9.08 -4.86
N ARG A 259 9.89 -7.98 -4.77
CA ARG A 259 10.04 -7.00 -3.71
C ARG A 259 9.76 -7.61 -2.33
N PHE A 260 8.75 -8.47 -2.24
CA PHE A 260 8.50 -9.25 -1.02
C PHE A 260 9.67 -10.17 -0.69
N ALA A 261 10.24 -10.86 -1.67
CA ALA A 261 11.41 -11.71 -1.45
C ALA A 261 12.62 -10.91 -0.91
N ALA A 262 12.83 -9.70 -1.42
CA ALA A 262 13.84 -8.77 -0.90
C ALA A 262 13.57 -8.35 0.56
N LEU A 263 12.31 -8.11 0.91
CA LEU A 263 11.91 -7.75 2.28
C LEU A 263 12.25 -8.86 3.29
N VAL A 264 12.04 -10.12 2.91
CA VAL A 264 12.05 -11.26 3.84
C VAL A 264 13.32 -12.10 3.79
N HIS A 265 14.30 -11.77 2.91
CA HIS A 265 15.49 -12.61 2.69
C HIS A 265 16.31 -12.89 3.95
N ASP A 266 16.28 -11.97 4.89
CA ASP A 266 17.07 -11.98 6.14
C ASP A 266 16.25 -12.23 7.42
N LEU A 267 14.98 -12.66 7.32
CA LEU A 267 14.12 -12.88 8.50
C LEU A 267 14.74 -13.85 9.52
N GLY A 268 15.61 -14.74 9.08
CA GLY A 268 16.33 -15.65 9.96
C GLY A 268 17.28 -14.97 10.94
N LYS A 269 17.72 -13.75 10.67
CA LYS A 269 18.54 -12.96 11.60
C LYS A 269 17.75 -12.58 12.86
N GLY A 270 16.44 -12.37 12.75
CA GLY A 270 15.55 -12.14 13.88
C GLY A 270 15.32 -13.35 14.80
N GLU A 271 15.77 -14.55 14.40
CA GLU A 271 15.73 -15.78 15.21
C GLU A 271 17.08 -16.07 15.92
N THR A 272 18.06 -15.18 15.80
CA THR A 272 19.38 -15.34 16.42
C THR A 272 19.35 -14.84 17.86
N PRO A 273 19.81 -15.61 18.86
CA PRO A 273 20.00 -15.14 20.23
C PRO A 273 20.94 -13.93 20.28
N LYS A 274 20.67 -12.97 21.16
CA LYS A 274 21.48 -11.74 21.27
C LYS A 274 22.93 -11.99 21.62
N GLU A 275 23.20 -13.08 22.31
CA GLU A 275 24.54 -13.52 22.71
C GLU A 275 25.44 -13.92 21.53
N GLU A 276 24.83 -14.25 20.37
CA GLU A 276 25.52 -14.59 19.14
C GLU A 276 25.83 -13.37 18.26
N TYR A 277 25.29 -12.18 18.59
CA TYR A 277 25.50 -10.97 17.80
C TYR A 277 26.99 -10.57 17.77
N PRO A 278 27.46 -10.04 16.66
CA PRO A 278 26.75 -9.68 15.42
C PRO A 278 26.69 -10.83 14.38
N HIS A 279 26.90 -12.09 14.77
CA HIS A 279 26.95 -13.24 13.87
C HIS A 279 25.60 -13.96 13.80
N HIS A 280 25.09 -14.21 12.60
CA HIS A 280 23.79 -14.84 12.36
C HIS A 280 23.96 -16.18 11.64
N TYR A 281 24.64 -17.15 12.29
CA TYR A 281 24.92 -18.44 11.67
C TYR A 281 23.65 -19.20 11.29
N GLY A 282 23.56 -19.61 10.00
CA GLY A 282 22.45 -20.39 9.47
C GLY A 282 21.14 -19.62 9.34
N HIS A 283 21.18 -18.28 9.31
CA HIS A 283 19.98 -17.44 9.12
C HIS A 283 19.26 -17.73 7.78
N ASP A 284 19.99 -18.17 6.76
CA ASP A 284 19.48 -18.64 5.48
C ASP A 284 18.50 -19.82 5.61
N LYS A 285 18.73 -20.70 6.57
CA LYS A 285 17.84 -21.84 6.91
C LYS A 285 16.80 -21.45 7.96
N LYS A 286 17.20 -20.71 8.99
CA LYS A 286 16.32 -20.26 10.08
C LYS A 286 15.18 -19.36 9.55
N GLY A 287 15.41 -18.58 8.49
CA GLY A 287 14.42 -17.68 7.88
C GLY A 287 13.21 -18.36 7.21
N ILE A 288 13.30 -19.65 6.89
CA ILE A 288 12.22 -20.37 6.21
C ILE A 288 10.92 -20.41 7.06
N ILE A 289 11.05 -20.66 8.36
CA ILE A 289 9.90 -20.77 9.27
C ILE A 289 9.19 -19.42 9.45
N PRO A 290 9.88 -18.31 9.77
CA PRO A 290 9.26 -16.98 9.82
C PRO A 290 8.54 -16.59 8.52
N ILE A 291 9.13 -16.85 7.35
CA ILE A 291 8.50 -16.57 6.05
C ILE A 291 7.17 -17.32 5.91
N LYS A 292 7.17 -18.63 6.18
CA LYS A 292 5.95 -19.44 6.11
C LYS A 292 4.88 -18.96 7.09
N ASN A 293 5.27 -18.60 8.31
CA ASN A 293 4.36 -18.10 9.33
C ASN A 293 3.74 -16.77 8.88
N MET A 294 4.54 -15.81 8.40
CA MET A 294 4.08 -14.53 7.88
C MET A 294 3.11 -14.73 6.71
N CYS A 295 3.46 -15.57 5.73
CA CYS A 295 2.59 -15.84 4.58
C CYS A 295 1.26 -16.46 4.99
N ARG A 296 1.26 -17.39 5.97
CA ARG A 296 0.05 -18.06 6.45
C ARG A 296 -0.89 -17.11 7.17
N HIS A 297 -0.39 -16.32 8.14
CA HIS A 297 -1.28 -15.45 8.92
C HIS A 297 -1.77 -14.24 8.14
N LEU A 298 -1.00 -13.73 7.18
CA LEU A 298 -1.41 -12.65 6.28
C LEU A 298 -2.17 -13.15 5.03
N GLY A 299 -2.26 -14.46 4.80
CA GLY A 299 -2.93 -15.02 3.64
C GLY A 299 -2.26 -14.66 2.32
N LEU A 300 -0.90 -14.54 2.31
CA LEU A 300 -0.16 -14.16 1.11
C LEU A 300 -0.15 -15.28 0.06
N PRO A 301 -0.03 -14.94 -1.24
CA PRO A 301 0.00 -15.93 -2.31
C PRO A 301 1.17 -16.91 -2.18
N ASN A 302 0.96 -18.19 -2.53
CA ASN A 302 2.00 -19.22 -2.55
C ASN A 302 3.23 -18.84 -3.40
N LYS A 303 3.04 -18.02 -4.44
CA LYS A 303 4.14 -17.49 -5.26
C LYS A 303 5.08 -16.63 -4.42
N TRP A 304 4.54 -15.77 -3.56
CA TRP A 304 5.33 -14.91 -2.67
C TRP A 304 6.12 -15.73 -1.66
N GLU A 305 5.49 -16.74 -1.03
CA GLU A 305 6.17 -17.65 -0.09
C GLU A 305 7.36 -18.34 -0.74
N LYS A 306 7.14 -18.93 -1.94
CA LYS A 306 8.20 -19.60 -2.69
C LYS A 306 9.32 -18.66 -3.07
N CYS A 307 9.02 -17.43 -3.52
CA CYS A 307 10.02 -16.40 -3.82
C CYS A 307 10.85 -16.05 -2.57
N GLY A 308 10.19 -15.78 -1.44
CA GLY A 308 10.86 -15.47 -0.18
C GLY A 308 11.77 -16.59 0.29
N ILE A 309 11.29 -17.85 0.26
CA ILE A 309 12.09 -19.02 0.65
C ILE A 309 13.30 -19.20 -0.27
N THR A 310 13.15 -18.98 -1.57
CA THR A 310 14.29 -19.06 -2.49
C THR A 310 15.29 -17.96 -2.21
N ALA A 311 14.85 -16.73 -2.05
CA ALA A 311 15.73 -15.60 -1.75
C ALA A 311 16.52 -15.85 -0.46
N THR A 312 15.85 -16.25 0.63
CA THR A 312 16.54 -16.50 1.91
C THR A 312 17.57 -17.62 1.84
N LYS A 313 17.33 -18.65 1.02
CA LYS A 313 18.30 -19.76 0.85
C LYS A 313 19.48 -19.41 -0.04
N GLU A 314 19.27 -18.61 -1.05
CA GLU A 314 20.25 -18.42 -2.13
C GLU A 314 20.99 -17.08 -2.05
N HIS A 315 20.56 -16.10 -1.22
CA HIS A 315 21.16 -14.75 -1.20
C HIS A 315 22.64 -14.77 -0.81
N MET A 316 23.05 -15.61 0.16
CA MET A 316 24.45 -15.73 0.56
C MET A 316 25.34 -16.25 -0.57
N ILE A 317 24.83 -17.23 -1.33
CA ILE A 317 25.52 -17.78 -2.48
C ILE A 317 25.53 -16.74 -3.61
N GLY A 318 24.42 -16.03 -3.82
CA GLY A 318 24.29 -14.93 -4.78
C GLY A 318 25.32 -13.82 -4.53
N GLY A 319 25.60 -13.49 -3.27
CA GLY A 319 26.59 -12.47 -2.90
C GLY A 319 28.03 -12.77 -3.36
N ILE A 320 28.38 -14.04 -3.52
CA ILE A 320 29.69 -14.49 -3.97
C ILE A 320 29.69 -15.03 -5.42
N PHE A 321 28.60 -14.81 -6.16
CA PHE A 321 28.37 -15.40 -7.50
C PHE A 321 29.57 -15.22 -8.45
N HIS A 322 30.14 -14.02 -8.53
CA HIS A 322 31.27 -13.73 -9.41
C HIS A 322 32.59 -14.39 -8.99
N GLN A 323 32.67 -14.87 -7.76
CA GLN A 323 33.85 -15.57 -7.22
C GLN A 323 33.74 -17.11 -7.38
N MET A 324 32.57 -17.60 -7.83
CA MET A 324 32.33 -19.04 -7.97
C MET A 324 32.93 -19.58 -9.27
N LYS A 325 33.28 -20.89 -9.23
CA LYS A 325 33.64 -21.61 -10.45
C LYS A 325 32.48 -21.63 -11.44
N PRO A 326 32.73 -21.60 -12.78
CA PRO A 326 31.67 -21.55 -13.79
C PRO A 326 30.58 -22.64 -13.64
N SER A 327 30.97 -23.88 -13.31
CA SER A 327 30.00 -24.96 -13.05
C SER A 327 29.05 -24.63 -11.90
N LYS A 328 29.55 -24.00 -10.82
CA LYS A 328 28.74 -23.61 -9.67
C LYS A 328 27.85 -22.39 -9.97
N GLN A 329 28.29 -21.50 -10.84
CA GLN A 329 27.45 -20.41 -11.35
C GLN A 329 26.27 -20.98 -12.16
N VAL A 330 26.51 -21.97 -13.02
CA VAL A 330 25.44 -22.65 -13.77
C VAL A 330 24.46 -23.34 -12.83
N ASP A 331 24.95 -24.13 -11.86
CA ASP A 331 24.11 -24.80 -10.85
C ASP A 331 23.23 -23.78 -10.09
N PHE A 332 23.78 -22.62 -9.72
CA PHE A 332 23.05 -21.55 -9.05
C PHE A 332 21.96 -20.95 -9.95
N ILE A 333 22.32 -20.60 -11.20
CA ILE A 333 21.37 -20.05 -12.17
C ILE A 333 20.24 -21.02 -12.43
N GLU A 334 20.52 -22.32 -12.60
CA GLU A 334 19.48 -23.33 -12.81
C GLU A 334 18.53 -23.47 -11.59
N ARG A 335 19.03 -23.42 -10.36
CA ARG A 335 18.19 -23.46 -9.17
C ARG A 335 17.28 -22.24 -9.08
N VAL A 336 17.82 -21.04 -9.30
CA VAL A 336 17.04 -19.80 -9.27
C VAL A 336 16.04 -19.76 -10.42
N ALA A 337 16.44 -20.17 -11.62
CA ALA A 337 15.57 -20.20 -12.80
C ALA A 337 14.40 -21.18 -12.68
N LYS A 338 14.56 -22.29 -11.94
CA LYS A 338 13.50 -23.26 -11.65
C LYS A 338 12.56 -22.79 -10.53
N SER A 339 12.92 -21.71 -9.82
CA SER A 339 12.08 -21.10 -8.77
C SER A 339 11.19 -20.00 -9.35
N PRO A 340 10.17 -19.52 -8.61
CA PRO A 340 9.37 -18.37 -9.04
C PRO A 340 10.13 -17.04 -9.11
N LEU A 341 11.38 -16.98 -8.62
CA LEU A 341 12.30 -15.86 -8.83
C LEU A 341 12.91 -15.88 -10.24
N GLY A 342 12.85 -17.01 -10.94
CA GLY A 342 13.34 -17.16 -12.29
C GLY A 342 12.65 -16.18 -13.21
N LEU A 343 13.40 -15.65 -14.16
CA LEU A 343 12.88 -14.84 -15.26
C LEU A 343 11.78 -15.65 -15.95
N GLU A 344 10.60 -15.07 -16.09
CA GLU A 344 9.62 -15.58 -17.04
C GLU A 344 10.37 -15.77 -18.37
N ARG A 345 10.37 -17.00 -18.87
CA ARG A 345 10.89 -17.28 -20.21
C ARG A 345 10.05 -16.48 -21.20
N ASN A 346 10.46 -15.26 -21.49
CA ASN A 346 10.23 -14.68 -22.80
C ASN A 346 11.15 -15.47 -23.74
N GLU A 347 10.63 -16.57 -24.27
CA GLU A 347 11.33 -17.45 -25.20
C GLU A 347 11.85 -16.68 -26.43
N ASP A 348 11.27 -15.51 -26.71
CA ASP A 348 11.65 -14.67 -27.84
C ASP A 348 12.88 -13.78 -27.59
N HIS A 349 13.23 -13.47 -26.33
CA HIS A 349 14.37 -12.56 -26.04
C HIS A 349 15.71 -13.29 -25.88
N CYS A 350 15.70 -14.55 -25.46
CA CYS A 350 16.93 -15.34 -25.35
C CYS A 350 17.47 -15.82 -26.71
N ARG A 351 16.60 -16.11 -27.68
CA ARG A 351 17.04 -16.55 -29.02
C ARG A 351 17.71 -15.44 -29.84
N SER A 352 17.41 -14.18 -29.59
CA SER A 352 17.96 -13.07 -30.38
C SER A 352 19.35 -12.59 -29.91
N ARG A 353 19.71 -12.79 -28.64
CA ARG A 353 21.03 -12.39 -28.10
C ARG A 353 22.14 -13.42 -28.36
N TRP A 354 21.82 -14.72 -28.31
CA TRP A 354 22.79 -15.79 -28.55
C TRP A 354 23.24 -15.92 -30.03
N LYS A 355 22.49 -15.36 -31.00
CA LYS A 355 22.87 -15.35 -32.41
C LYS A 355 23.80 -14.20 -32.80
N ARG A 356 24.11 -13.23 -31.92
CA ARG A 356 24.98 -12.09 -32.22
C ARG A 356 26.43 -12.24 -31.72
N ASP A 357 26.72 -13.13 -30.78
CA ASP A 357 28.05 -13.27 -30.19
C ASP A 357 28.78 -14.53 -30.59
N SER A 358 28.40 -15.18 -31.71
CA SER A 358 29.15 -16.30 -32.26
C SER A 358 30.09 -15.84 -33.41
N ARG A 359 30.70 -14.66 -33.23
CA ARG A 359 31.86 -14.24 -34.02
C ARG A 359 32.86 -13.61 -33.06
N PHE A 360 33.57 -14.47 -32.37
CA PHE A 360 35.02 -14.32 -32.01
C PHE A 360 35.52 -15.68 -31.54
#